data_9d138f369b71115b06bf0047586ca960
#
_entry.id   9d138f369b71115b06bf0047586ca960
#
_cell.length_a   1.000
_cell.length_b   1.000
_cell.length_c   1.000
_cell.angle_alpha   90.00
_cell.angle_beta   90.00
_cell.angle_gamma   90.00
#
_symmetry.space_group_name_H-M   'P 1'
#
loop_
_entity.id
_entity.type
_entity.pdbx_description
1 polymer ?
#
loop_
_entity_poly.entity_id
_entity_poly.type
_entity_poly.pdbx_seq_one_letter_code
_entity_poly.pdbx_strand_id
1 'polypeptide(L)'
;PNQKSINLIARGATLPDNRRLLVFDDISEIVSAQRAQAWGEVARRLAHEIKNPLTPIQLSAERLEMKLAHKLEGADQALLQKSVNTIVDQVDAMKRLVNEFRDYARLPAAELQPVDLNELIRDVLHLYGAENAIVPIEADLDMAAPRVLGDLQQLRQVIHNLLQNAQDATAQMWADGTAPVPAVKITTRFASNSKRVRLTIADFGCGFPEHILQKAFEPYVTTKPKGTGLGLAVVKKIADEHGARVEISNREE
;
A
#
# COMPACT_ATOMS: atom_id res chain seq x y z
N PRO A 1 11.81 8.74 -23.03
CA PRO A 1 12.91 7.77 -22.99
C PRO A 1 13.37 7.64 -21.57
N ASN A 2 13.05 6.50 -20.91
CA ASN A 2 13.54 6.20 -19.56
C ASN A 2 15.05 6.00 -19.64
N GLN A 3 15.83 6.97 -19.22
CA GLN A 3 17.25 6.79 -18.98
C GLN A 3 17.41 5.95 -17.70
N LYS A 4 17.55 4.64 -17.88
CA LYS A 4 17.94 3.74 -16.78
C LYS A 4 19.41 3.99 -16.50
N SER A 5 19.77 4.59 -15.36
CA SER A 5 21.18 4.72 -14.98
C SER A 5 21.73 3.34 -14.62
N ILE A 6 22.88 2.99 -15.19
CA ILE A 6 23.57 1.72 -14.96
C ILE A 6 24.81 2.02 -14.11
N ASN A 7 25.01 1.25 -13.02
CA ASN A 7 26.21 1.32 -12.21
C ASN A 7 27.20 0.24 -12.67
N LEU A 8 28.32 0.65 -13.28
CA LEU A 8 29.35 -0.25 -13.77
C LEU A 8 30.60 -0.19 -12.91
N ILE A 9 31.16 -1.36 -12.58
CA ILE A 9 32.54 -1.47 -12.11
C ILE A 9 33.39 -1.86 -13.32
N ALA A 10 34.44 -1.06 -13.61
CA ALA A 10 35.44 -1.38 -14.61
C ALA A 10 36.73 -1.88 -13.94
N ARG A 11 37.23 -3.05 -14.36
CA ARG A 11 38.52 -3.60 -13.95
C ARG A 11 39.43 -3.71 -15.17
N GLY A 12 40.66 -3.23 -15.03
CA GLY A 12 41.64 -3.28 -16.09
C GLY A 12 42.87 -4.12 -15.71
N ALA A 13 43.38 -4.90 -16.65
CA ALA A 13 44.64 -5.60 -16.51
C ALA A 13 45.50 -5.45 -17.79
N THR A 14 46.81 -5.38 -17.63
CA THR A 14 47.72 -5.38 -18.76
C THR A 14 48.24 -6.81 -18.96
N LEU A 15 48.09 -7.32 -20.16
CA LEU A 15 48.55 -8.66 -20.56
C LEU A 15 50.05 -8.63 -20.91
N PRO A 16 50.73 -9.78 -20.94
CA PRO A 16 52.21 -9.84 -21.20
C PRO A 16 52.64 -9.28 -22.55
N ASP A 17 51.73 -9.17 -23.52
CA ASP A 17 51.94 -8.62 -24.86
C ASP A 17 51.58 -7.14 -24.97
N ASN A 18 51.50 -6.42 -23.85
CA ASN A 18 51.13 -5.02 -23.74
C ASN A 18 49.70 -4.67 -24.16
N ARG A 19 48.84 -5.67 -24.37
CA ARG A 19 47.40 -5.49 -24.56
C ARG A 19 46.72 -5.18 -23.24
N ARG A 20 45.62 -4.39 -23.29
CA ARG A 20 44.82 -4.08 -22.10
C ARG A 20 43.53 -4.89 -22.15
N LEU A 21 43.21 -5.58 -21.06
CA LEU A 21 41.93 -6.20 -20.85
C LEU A 21 41.08 -5.28 -19.95
N LEU A 22 39.87 -4.96 -20.37
CA LEU A 22 38.88 -4.25 -19.57
C LEU A 22 37.67 -5.16 -19.38
N VAL A 23 37.26 -5.34 -18.13
CA VAL A 23 36.05 -6.09 -17.75
C VAL A 23 35.09 -5.10 -17.07
N PHE A 24 33.86 -5.13 -17.51
CA PHE A 24 32.77 -4.30 -16.94
C PHE A 24 31.75 -5.22 -16.31
N ASP A 25 31.50 -4.99 -15.01
CA ASP A 25 30.46 -5.69 -14.25
C ASP A 25 29.31 -4.71 -13.97
N ASP A 26 28.08 -5.06 -14.34
CA ASP A 26 26.89 -4.30 -13.96
C ASP A 26 26.52 -4.63 -12.52
N ILE A 27 26.71 -3.66 -11.62
CA ILE A 27 26.40 -3.79 -10.19
C ILE A 27 25.13 -3.04 -9.80
N SER A 28 24.32 -2.64 -10.77
CA SER A 28 23.10 -1.80 -10.52
C SER A 28 22.15 -2.48 -9.54
N GLU A 29 21.96 -3.79 -9.65
CA GLU A 29 21.11 -4.56 -8.73
C GLU A 29 21.69 -4.60 -7.32
N ILE A 30 23.00 -4.82 -7.19
CA ILE A 30 23.67 -4.85 -5.87
C ILE A 30 23.56 -3.50 -5.17
N VAL A 31 23.85 -2.42 -5.89
CA VAL A 31 23.76 -1.05 -5.33
C VAL A 31 22.32 -0.71 -4.96
N SER A 32 21.35 -1.11 -5.78
CA SER A 32 19.92 -0.89 -5.52
C SER A 32 19.48 -1.66 -4.26
N ALA A 33 19.86 -2.94 -4.14
CA ALA A 33 19.55 -3.75 -2.97
C ALA A 33 20.15 -3.20 -1.68
N GLN A 34 21.43 -2.79 -1.72
CA GLN A 34 22.09 -2.18 -0.57
C GLN A 34 21.43 -0.86 -0.15
N ARG A 35 21.07 -0.01 -1.12
CA ARG A 35 20.34 1.25 -0.82
C ARG A 35 18.97 0.96 -0.21
N ALA A 36 18.23 -0.01 -0.76
CA ALA A 36 16.92 -0.39 -0.23
C ALA A 36 17.03 -0.92 1.21
N GLN A 37 18.05 -1.75 1.49
CA GLN A 37 18.30 -2.28 2.84
C GLN A 37 18.66 -1.18 3.83
N ALA A 38 19.60 -0.30 3.47
CA ALA A 38 20.01 0.83 4.32
C ALA A 38 18.82 1.78 4.58
N TRP A 39 18.01 2.07 3.55
CA TRP A 39 16.81 2.89 3.68
C TRP A 39 15.76 2.25 4.57
N GLY A 40 15.54 0.92 4.46
CA GLY A 40 14.64 0.17 5.31
C GLY A 40 15.03 0.20 6.80
N GLU A 41 16.34 0.17 7.11
CA GLU A 41 16.83 0.29 8.48
C GLU A 41 16.62 1.70 9.06
N VAL A 42 16.91 2.74 8.26
CA VAL A 42 16.66 4.14 8.63
C VAL A 42 15.17 4.36 8.88
N ALA A 43 14.31 3.90 7.99
CA ALA A 43 12.87 4.02 8.13
C ALA A 43 12.33 3.31 9.39
N ARG A 44 12.85 2.12 9.70
CA ARG A 44 12.49 1.39 10.93
C ARG A 44 12.85 2.20 12.19
N ARG A 45 14.07 2.73 12.22
CA ARG A 45 14.55 3.54 13.35
C ARG A 45 13.72 4.81 13.52
N LEU A 46 13.50 5.54 12.43
CA LEU A 46 12.64 6.74 12.42
C LEU A 46 11.21 6.41 12.86
N ALA A 47 10.65 5.30 12.42
CA ALA A 47 9.30 4.89 12.83
C ALA A 47 9.21 4.67 14.35
N HIS A 48 10.22 4.05 14.95
CA HIS A 48 10.28 3.88 16.41
C HIS A 48 10.46 5.21 17.13
N GLU A 49 11.37 6.07 16.65
CA GLU A 49 11.65 7.37 17.24
C GLU A 49 10.45 8.33 17.15
N ILE A 50 9.64 8.24 16.09
CA ILE A 50 8.40 9.04 15.97
C ILE A 50 7.27 8.46 16.82
N LYS A 51 7.12 7.13 16.93
CA LYS A 51 6.08 6.52 17.78
C LYS A 51 6.26 6.80 19.26
N ASN A 52 7.51 6.87 19.72
CA ASN A 52 7.85 7.06 21.13
C ASN A 52 7.20 8.31 21.75
N PRO A 53 7.24 9.52 21.14
CA PRO A 53 6.55 10.69 21.68
C PRO A 53 5.03 10.67 21.47
N LEU A 54 4.51 9.93 20.50
CA LEU A 54 3.07 9.91 20.19
C LEU A 54 2.26 9.22 21.29
N THR A 55 2.78 8.14 21.87
CA THR A 55 2.09 7.41 22.95
C THR A 55 1.88 8.28 24.21
N PRO A 56 2.90 8.97 24.77
CA PRO A 56 2.67 9.86 25.92
C PRO A 56 1.78 11.07 25.58
N ILE A 57 1.76 11.57 24.34
CA ILE A 57 0.85 12.64 23.93
C ILE A 57 -0.60 12.14 24.01
N GLN A 58 -0.89 10.96 23.45
CA GLN A 58 -2.23 10.37 23.52
C GLN A 58 -2.67 10.12 24.96
N LEU A 59 -1.82 9.47 25.76
CA LEU A 59 -2.11 9.20 27.19
C LEU A 59 -2.35 10.49 27.99
N SER A 60 -1.63 11.56 27.65
CA SER A 60 -1.82 12.87 28.32
C SER A 60 -3.17 13.49 27.96
N ALA A 61 -3.58 13.41 26.70
CA ALA A 61 -4.90 13.90 26.24
C ALA A 61 -6.04 13.10 26.90
N GLU A 62 -5.96 11.76 26.89
CA GLU A 62 -6.95 10.89 27.53
C GLU A 62 -7.02 11.11 29.06
N ARG A 63 -5.87 11.35 29.70
CA ARG A 63 -5.83 11.68 31.15
C ARG A 63 -6.46 13.04 31.45
N LEU A 64 -6.28 14.04 30.57
CA LEU A 64 -6.96 15.33 30.72
C LEU A 64 -8.47 15.17 30.65
N GLU A 65 -8.96 14.41 29.68
CA GLU A 65 -10.37 14.07 29.56
C GLU A 65 -10.90 13.41 30.81
N MET A 66 -10.28 12.30 31.26
CA MET A 66 -10.68 11.58 32.47
C MET A 66 -10.74 12.47 33.72
N LYS A 67 -9.80 13.41 33.86
CA LYS A 67 -9.74 14.25 35.07
C LYS A 67 -10.65 15.47 35.04
N LEU A 68 -10.96 15.98 33.86
CA LEU A 68 -11.69 17.26 33.69
C LEU A 68 -13.14 17.06 33.24
N ALA A 69 -13.48 15.92 32.60
CA ALA A 69 -14.84 15.66 32.09
C ALA A 69 -15.93 15.80 33.16
N HIS A 70 -15.61 15.45 34.42
CA HIS A 70 -16.55 15.57 35.57
C HIS A 70 -16.53 16.93 36.27
N LYS A 71 -15.63 17.85 35.86
CA LYS A 71 -15.43 19.15 36.49
C LYS A 71 -15.90 20.30 35.61
N LEU A 72 -16.15 20.03 34.33
CA LEU A 72 -16.58 20.99 33.34
C LEU A 72 -18.01 20.70 32.92
N GLU A 73 -18.75 21.74 32.59
CA GLU A 73 -20.13 21.65 32.14
C GLU A 73 -20.33 22.51 30.87
N GLY A 74 -21.40 22.19 30.13
CA GLY A 74 -21.81 22.98 28.97
C GLY A 74 -20.75 23.10 27.88
N ALA A 75 -20.47 24.35 27.47
CA ALA A 75 -19.56 24.66 26.37
C ALA A 75 -18.10 24.21 26.63
N ASP A 76 -17.64 24.30 27.88
CA ASP A 76 -16.27 23.96 28.25
C ASP A 76 -16.04 22.43 28.20
N GLN A 77 -17.02 21.64 28.61
CA GLN A 77 -16.99 20.19 28.48
C GLN A 77 -16.96 19.76 27.01
N ALA A 78 -17.80 20.35 26.17
CA ALA A 78 -17.83 20.09 24.74
C ALA A 78 -16.49 20.46 24.05
N LEU A 79 -15.89 21.59 24.47
CA LEU A 79 -14.59 22.04 23.97
C LEU A 79 -13.49 21.07 24.35
N LEU A 80 -13.45 20.62 25.63
CA LEU A 80 -12.49 19.61 26.09
C LEU A 80 -12.60 18.33 25.25
N GLN A 81 -13.81 17.77 25.11
CA GLN A 81 -14.08 16.54 24.36
C GLN A 81 -13.62 16.67 22.91
N LYS A 82 -14.00 17.74 22.24
CA LYS A 82 -13.61 18.02 20.84
C LYS A 82 -12.08 18.12 20.70
N SER A 83 -11.43 18.79 21.63
CA SER A 83 -9.98 19.00 21.60
C SER A 83 -9.22 17.68 21.81
N VAL A 84 -9.63 16.89 22.80
CA VAL A 84 -9.03 15.57 23.08
C VAL A 84 -9.23 14.62 21.89
N ASN A 85 -10.46 14.53 21.37
CA ASN A 85 -10.73 13.69 20.20
C ASN A 85 -9.87 14.12 19.01
N THR A 86 -9.72 15.43 18.78
CA THR A 86 -8.85 15.92 17.71
C THR A 86 -7.38 15.48 17.91
N ILE A 87 -6.86 15.59 19.14
CA ILE A 87 -5.48 15.17 19.44
C ILE A 87 -5.32 13.67 19.23
N VAL A 88 -6.23 12.85 19.74
CA VAL A 88 -6.20 11.37 19.60
C VAL A 88 -6.27 10.98 18.13
N ASP A 89 -7.20 11.57 17.37
CA ASP A 89 -7.34 11.31 15.93
C ASP A 89 -6.06 11.63 15.16
N GLN A 90 -5.40 12.76 15.47
CA GLN A 90 -4.15 13.16 14.83
C GLN A 90 -2.99 12.25 15.21
N VAL A 91 -2.90 11.83 16.47
CA VAL A 91 -1.89 10.86 16.92
C VAL A 91 -2.05 9.52 16.21
N ASP A 92 -3.28 9.03 16.08
CA ASP A 92 -3.55 7.78 15.39
C ASP A 92 -3.30 7.88 13.87
N ALA A 93 -3.61 9.02 13.26
CA ALA A 93 -3.25 9.29 11.87
C ALA A 93 -1.73 9.26 11.66
N MET A 94 -0.96 9.90 12.55
CA MET A 94 0.51 9.86 12.49
C MET A 94 1.06 8.45 12.71
N LYS A 95 0.53 7.68 13.65
CA LYS A 95 0.93 6.28 13.87
C LYS A 95 0.70 5.42 12.61
N ARG A 96 -0.45 5.59 11.92
CA ARG A 96 -0.73 4.89 10.66
C ARG A 96 0.27 5.28 9.58
N LEU A 97 0.50 6.58 9.35
CA LEU A 97 1.44 7.08 8.36
C LEU A 97 2.86 6.53 8.59
N VAL A 98 3.33 6.54 9.84
CA VAL A 98 4.65 6.03 10.22
C VAL A 98 4.75 4.51 9.99
N ASN A 99 3.69 3.75 10.27
CA ASN A 99 3.65 2.31 9.99
C ASN A 99 3.73 2.03 8.50
N GLU A 100 2.88 2.68 7.70
CA GLU A 100 2.87 2.51 6.24
C GLU A 100 4.20 2.91 5.60
N PHE A 101 4.82 4.01 6.08
CA PHE A 101 6.16 4.42 5.64
C PHE A 101 7.21 3.35 5.94
N ARG A 102 7.21 2.80 7.16
CA ARG A 102 8.12 1.72 7.55
C ARG A 102 7.91 0.49 6.65
N ASP A 103 6.66 0.10 6.41
CA ASP A 103 6.34 -1.09 5.64
C ASP A 103 6.68 -0.90 4.15
N TYR A 104 6.46 0.30 3.59
CA TYR A 104 6.92 0.66 2.25
C TYR A 104 8.43 0.60 2.09
N ALA A 105 9.17 1.15 3.07
CA ALA A 105 10.62 1.18 3.04
C ALA A 105 11.27 -0.20 3.25
N ARG A 106 10.58 -1.10 3.96
CA ARG A 106 11.10 -2.41 4.39
C ARG A 106 10.65 -3.57 3.50
N LEU A 107 9.90 -3.34 2.42
CA LEU A 107 9.47 -4.45 1.58
C LEU A 107 10.69 -5.34 1.25
N PRO A 108 10.77 -6.57 1.80
CA PRO A 108 11.86 -7.50 1.50
C PRO A 108 11.78 -7.92 0.04
N ALA A 109 12.88 -8.46 -0.50
CA ALA A 109 12.84 -9.10 -1.81
C ALA A 109 11.79 -10.23 -1.81
N ALA A 110 11.01 -10.36 -2.89
CA ALA A 110 9.94 -11.34 -2.99
C ALA A 110 10.50 -12.77 -3.00
N GLU A 111 9.98 -13.64 -2.14
CA GLU A 111 10.24 -15.07 -2.18
C GLU A 111 9.19 -15.76 -3.07
N LEU A 112 9.51 -15.85 -4.37
CA LEU A 112 8.58 -16.34 -5.37
C LEU A 112 8.36 -17.85 -5.24
N GLN A 113 7.12 -18.27 -5.00
CA GLN A 113 6.67 -19.65 -4.94
C GLN A 113 5.33 -19.83 -5.69
N PRO A 114 4.93 -21.06 -6.06
CA PRO A 114 3.64 -21.29 -6.69
C PRO A 114 2.49 -21.02 -5.71
N VAL A 115 1.71 -19.96 -5.95
CA VAL A 115 0.58 -19.50 -5.13
C VAL A 115 -0.72 -19.74 -5.88
N ASP A 116 -1.74 -20.28 -5.21
CA ASP A 116 -3.13 -20.25 -5.67
C ASP A 116 -3.74 -18.89 -5.35
N LEU A 117 -3.86 -18.04 -6.37
CA LEU A 117 -4.35 -16.69 -6.20
C LEU A 117 -5.82 -16.65 -5.75
N ASN A 118 -6.64 -17.62 -6.23
CA ASN A 118 -8.04 -17.68 -5.85
C ASN A 118 -8.24 -18.08 -4.39
N GLU A 119 -7.42 -19.01 -3.90
CA GLU A 119 -7.40 -19.40 -2.48
C GLU A 119 -6.98 -18.21 -1.61
N LEU A 120 -5.91 -17.52 -1.99
CA LEU A 120 -5.44 -16.32 -1.29
C LEU A 120 -6.51 -15.22 -1.24
N ILE A 121 -7.23 -14.99 -2.33
CA ILE A 121 -8.33 -14.01 -2.35
C ILE A 121 -9.42 -14.42 -1.37
N ARG A 122 -9.85 -15.70 -1.36
CA ARG A 122 -10.87 -16.17 -0.41
C ARG A 122 -10.43 -15.98 1.03
N ASP A 123 -9.17 -16.28 1.35
CA ASP A 123 -8.60 -16.06 2.68
C ASP A 123 -8.67 -14.59 3.10
N VAL A 124 -8.30 -13.68 2.19
CA VAL A 124 -8.38 -12.24 2.47
C VAL A 124 -9.83 -11.82 2.66
N LEU A 125 -10.76 -12.25 1.79
CA LEU A 125 -12.18 -11.92 1.89
C LEU A 125 -12.81 -12.43 3.20
N HIS A 126 -12.34 -13.55 3.73
CA HIS A 126 -12.79 -14.07 5.02
C HIS A 126 -12.49 -13.09 6.18
N LEU A 127 -11.40 -12.32 6.09
CA LEU A 127 -11.06 -11.27 7.05
C LEU A 127 -11.98 -10.04 6.96
N TYR A 128 -12.57 -9.84 5.77
CA TYR A 128 -13.55 -8.77 5.51
C TYR A 128 -15.01 -9.18 5.80
N GLY A 129 -15.25 -10.29 6.50
CA GLY A 129 -16.53 -10.95 6.74
C GLY A 129 -17.74 -10.01 6.83
N ALA A 130 -18.94 -10.54 6.56
CA ALA A 130 -20.17 -9.77 6.36
C ALA A 130 -20.52 -8.76 7.46
N GLU A 131 -20.04 -8.98 8.69
CA GLU A 131 -20.27 -8.10 9.85
C GLU A 131 -19.31 -6.90 9.92
N ASN A 132 -18.16 -6.95 9.23
CA ASN A 132 -17.12 -5.92 9.27
C ASN A 132 -16.94 -5.18 7.94
N ALA A 133 -17.59 -5.59 6.88
CA ALA A 133 -17.47 -4.95 5.57
C ALA A 133 -18.23 -3.62 5.54
N ILE A 134 -17.50 -2.52 5.37
CA ILE A 134 -18.08 -1.17 5.15
C ILE A 134 -18.94 -1.17 3.89
N VAL A 135 -18.54 -1.93 2.87
CA VAL A 135 -19.19 -2.09 1.57
C VAL A 135 -19.20 -3.56 1.22
N PRO A 136 -20.29 -4.11 0.64
CA PRO A 136 -20.33 -5.49 0.15
C PRO A 136 -19.21 -5.78 -0.86
N ILE A 137 -18.71 -7.01 -0.87
CA ILE A 137 -17.69 -7.46 -1.84
C ILE A 137 -18.24 -8.67 -2.59
N GLU A 138 -18.22 -8.61 -3.91
CA GLU A 138 -18.58 -9.71 -4.81
C GLU A 138 -17.32 -10.27 -5.45
N ALA A 139 -17.13 -11.59 -5.39
CA ALA A 139 -15.99 -12.28 -5.97
C ALA A 139 -16.44 -13.17 -7.15
N ASP A 140 -15.81 -12.97 -8.32
CA ASP A 140 -15.98 -13.80 -9.51
C ASP A 140 -14.61 -14.33 -9.96
N LEU A 141 -14.28 -15.52 -9.46
CA LEU A 141 -12.94 -16.11 -9.58
C LEU A 141 -12.93 -17.22 -10.63
N ASP A 142 -12.04 -17.09 -11.63
CA ASP A 142 -11.86 -18.05 -12.70
C ASP A 142 -11.27 -19.36 -12.14
N MET A 143 -12.08 -20.41 -12.12
CA MET A 143 -11.68 -21.74 -11.61
C MET A 143 -10.58 -22.41 -12.44
N ALA A 144 -10.37 -21.96 -13.68
CA ALA A 144 -9.32 -22.47 -14.57
C ALA A 144 -7.97 -21.71 -14.40
N ALA A 145 -7.93 -20.69 -13.53
CA ALA A 145 -6.70 -19.93 -13.29
C ALA A 145 -5.61 -20.84 -12.69
N PRO A 146 -4.42 -20.94 -13.31
CA PRO A 146 -3.32 -21.72 -12.76
C PRO A 146 -2.69 -21.01 -11.57
N ARG A 147 -1.88 -21.73 -10.79
CA ARG A 147 -1.02 -21.11 -9.78
C ARG A 147 -0.05 -20.11 -10.43
N VAL A 148 0.16 -18.99 -9.75
CA VAL A 148 1.09 -17.95 -10.16
C VAL A 148 2.36 -18.01 -9.32
N LEU A 149 3.50 -17.60 -9.89
CA LEU A 149 4.72 -17.40 -9.10
C LEU A 149 4.61 -16.08 -8.35
N GLY A 150 4.65 -16.14 -7.02
CA GLY A 150 4.52 -14.95 -6.18
C GLY A 150 4.89 -15.20 -4.72
N ASP A 151 5.10 -14.13 -4.01
CA ASP A 151 5.25 -14.11 -2.56
C ASP A 151 3.87 -13.98 -1.92
N LEU A 152 3.48 -14.96 -1.11
CA LEU A 152 2.14 -15.06 -0.51
C LEU A 152 1.81 -13.83 0.34
N GLN A 153 2.78 -13.33 1.12
CA GLN A 153 2.56 -12.21 2.03
C GLN A 153 2.44 -10.89 1.27
N GLN A 154 3.29 -10.69 0.27
CA GLN A 154 3.26 -9.50 -0.56
C GLN A 154 1.99 -9.46 -1.43
N LEU A 155 1.57 -10.58 -2.03
CA LEU A 155 0.31 -10.66 -2.77
C LEU A 155 -0.91 -10.42 -1.87
N ARG A 156 -0.90 -10.93 -0.62
CA ARG A 156 -1.92 -10.62 0.39
C ARG A 156 -2.00 -9.13 0.66
N GLN A 157 -0.86 -8.46 0.78
CA GLN A 157 -0.78 -7.02 0.99
C GLN A 157 -1.33 -6.22 -0.21
N VAL A 158 -1.04 -6.67 -1.44
CA VAL A 158 -1.62 -6.07 -2.67
C VAL A 158 -3.14 -6.12 -2.63
N ILE A 159 -3.70 -7.32 -2.40
CA ILE A 159 -5.15 -7.52 -2.37
C ILE A 159 -5.78 -6.65 -1.28
N HIS A 160 -5.20 -6.64 -0.07
CA HIS A 160 -5.68 -5.83 1.04
C HIS A 160 -5.68 -4.34 0.71
N ASN A 161 -4.57 -3.80 0.20
CA ASN A 161 -4.44 -2.38 -0.14
C ASN A 161 -5.45 -1.95 -1.22
N LEU A 162 -5.65 -2.79 -2.23
CA LEU A 162 -6.60 -2.51 -3.30
C LEU A 162 -8.05 -2.58 -2.81
N LEU A 163 -8.41 -3.61 -2.03
CA LEU A 163 -9.75 -3.75 -1.45
C LEU A 163 -10.09 -2.60 -0.49
N GLN A 164 -9.15 -2.23 0.38
CA GLN A 164 -9.35 -1.11 1.30
C GLN A 164 -9.57 0.20 0.53
N ASN A 165 -8.78 0.44 -0.51
CA ASN A 165 -8.97 1.62 -1.35
C ASN A 165 -10.33 1.65 -2.05
N ALA A 166 -10.77 0.50 -2.57
CA ALA A 166 -12.04 0.34 -3.26
C ALA A 166 -13.24 0.53 -2.29
N GLN A 167 -13.17 -0.04 -1.10
CA GLN A 167 -14.21 0.13 -0.07
C GLN A 167 -14.30 1.57 0.41
N ASP A 168 -13.17 2.22 0.70
CA ASP A 168 -13.15 3.62 1.13
C ASP A 168 -13.75 4.54 0.07
N ALA A 169 -13.37 4.34 -1.21
CA ALA A 169 -13.88 5.16 -2.32
C ALA A 169 -15.38 4.98 -2.51
N THR A 170 -15.86 3.73 -2.46
CA THR A 170 -17.30 3.41 -2.58
C THR A 170 -18.06 3.95 -1.37
N ALA A 171 -17.60 3.71 -0.15
CA ALA A 171 -18.26 4.19 1.07
C ALA A 171 -18.37 5.74 1.09
N GLN A 172 -17.35 6.43 0.65
CA GLN A 172 -17.36 7.91 0.58
C GLN A 172 -18.42 8.44 -0.40
N MET A 173 -18.57 7.79 -1.55
CA MET A 173 -19.53 8.21 -2.58
C MET A 173 -20.98 7.93 -2.16
N TRP A 174 -21.21 6.87 -1.39
CA TRP A 174 -22.54 6.40 -0.98
C TRP A 174 -22.86 6.69 0.50
N ALA A 175 -22.15 7.65 1.10
CA ALA A 175 -22.33 8.00 2.52
C ALA A 175 -23.71 8.55 2.86
N ASP A 176 -24.43 9.13 1.87
CA ASP A 176 -25.73 9.79 2.09
C ASP A 176 -26.89 8.82 2.29
N GLY A 177 -26.67 7.52 2.13
CA GLY A 177 -27.70 6.48 2.40
C GLY A 177 -28.93 6.53 1.50
N THR A 178 -28.90 7.26 0.38
CA THR A 178 -30.05 7.47 -0.52
C THR A 178 -30.35 6.28 -1.41
N ALA A 179 -29.40 5.35 -1.56
CA ALA A 179 -29.53 4.14 -2.38
C ALA A 179 -28.72 2.98 -1.76
N PRO A 180 -28.98 1.71 -2.15
CA PRO A 180 -28.17 0.58 -1.75
C PRO A 180 -26.71 0.77 -2.18
N VAL A 181 -25.76 0.56 -1.27
CA VAL A 181 -24.33 0.65 -1.58
C VAL A 181 -23.94 -0.47 -2.55
N PRO A 182 -23.38 -0.15 -3.73
CA PRO A 182 -22.96 -1.18 -4.67
C PRO A 182 -21.77 -1.98 -4.14
N ALA A 183 -21.68 -3.25 -4.51
CA ALA A 183 -20.60 -4.12 -4.10
C ALA A 183 -19.30 -3.78 -4.85
N VAL A 184 -18.18 -3.75 -4.14
CA VAL A 184 -16.84 -3.82 -4.76
C VAL A 184 -16.70 -5.18 -5.43
N LYS A 185 -16.25 -5.20 -6.69
CA LYS A 185 -16.09 -6.43 -7.46
C LYS A 185 -14.63 -6.84 -7.54
N ILE A 186 -14.32 -8.07 -7.11
CA ILE A 186 -13.02 -8.68 -7.32
C ILE A 186 -13.13 -9.84 -8.31
N THR A 187 -12.32 -9.81 -9.36
CA THR A 187 -12.38 -10.84 -10.40
C THR A 187 -11.00 -11.37 -10.74
N THR A 188 -10.90 -12.66 -11.05
CA THR A 188 -9.72 -13.25 -11.68
C THR A 188 -10.07 -13.79 -13.06
N ARG A 189 -9.15 -13.68 -14.02
CA ARG A 189 -9.30 -14.24 -15.36
C ARG A 189 -7.97 -14.75 -15.86
N PHE A 190 -7.95 -15.95 -16.39
CA PHE A 190 -6.77 -16.53 -17.03
C PHE A 190 -6.76 -16.20 -18.52
N ALA A 191 -5.71 -15.50 -18.95
CA ALA A 191 -5.46 -15.21 -20.36
C ALA A 191 -4.48 -16.23 -20.94
N SER A 192 -4.99 -17.30 -21.58
CA SER A 192 -4.23 -18.41 -22.12
C SER A 192 -3.20 -18.00 -23.19
N ASN A 193 -3.49 -16.97 -23.98
CA ASN A 193 -2.59 -16.42 -24.99
C ASN A 193 -1.32 -15.77 -24.38
N SER A 194 -1.42 -15.10 -23.25
CA SER A 194 -0.29 -14.47 -22.55
C SER A 194 0.23 -15.30 -21.39
N LYS A 195 -0.43 -16.41 -21.04
CA LYS A 195 -0.16 -17.25 -19.86
C LYS A 195 -0.12 -16.43 -18.55
N ARG A 196 -1.01 -15.45 -18.44
CA ARG A 196 -1.10 -14.56 -17.26
C ARG A 196 -2.47 -14.69 -16.62
N VAL A 197 -2.50 -14.58 -15.28
CA VAL A 197 -3.71 -14.39 -14.51
C VAL A 197 -3.88 -12.90 -14.27
N ARG A 198 -5.05 -12.36 -14.63
CA ARG A 198 -5.42 -10.97 -14.35
C ARG A 198 -6.29 -10.94 -13.10
N LEU A 199 -5.87 -10.18 -12.10
CA LEU A 199 -6.69 -9.78 -10.97
C LEU A 199 -7.24 -8.39 -11.24
N THR A 200 -8.54 -8.20 -11.09
CA THR A 200 -9.19 -6.89 -11.23
C THR A 200 -10.02 -6.60 -9.98
N ILE A 201 -9.89 -5.39 -9.44
CA ILE A 201 -10.73 -4.88 -8.38
C ILE A 201 -11.41 -3.62 -8.90
N ALA A 202 -12.73 -3.61 -8.91
CA ALA A 202 -13.54 -2.51 -9.41
C ALA A 202 -14.41 -1.95 -8.28
N ASP A 203 -14.33 -0.65 -8.09
CA ASP A 203 -15.11 0.10 -7.10
C ASP A 203 -16.16 1.01 -7.78
N PHE A 204 -17.00 1.62 -6.95
CA PHE A 204 -18.04 2.56 -7.36
C PHE A 204 -17.84 3.92 -6.69
N GLY A 205 -16.57 4.29 -6.46
CA GLY A 205 -16.18 5.59 -5.98
C GLY A 205 -16.25 6.68 -7.06
N CYS A 206 -15.84 7.90 -6.70
CA CYS A 206 -15.81 9.04 -7.61
C CYS A 206 -14.69 8.97 -8.68
N GLY A 207 -13.88 7.91 -8.69
CA GLY A 207 -12.71 7.79 -9.57
C GLY A 207 -11.58 8.73 -9.23
N PHE A 208 -10.60 8.80 -10.12
CA PHE A 208 -9.43 9.68 -9.99
C PHE A 208 -9.50 10.83 -10.99
N PRO A 209 -9.21 12.08 -10.58
CA PRO A 209 -8.92 13.15 -11.53
C PRO A 209 -7.77 12.76 -12.46
N GLU A 210 -7.82 13.18 -13.72
CA GLU A 210 -6.85 12.75 -14.74
C GLU A 210 -5.39 13.04 -14.35
N HIS A 211 -5.13 14.20 -13.74
CA HIS A 211 -3.79 14.57 -13.27
C HIS A 211 -3.28 13.72 -12.12
N ILE A 212 -4.18 13.10 -11.33
CA ILE A 212 -3.84 12.14 -10.28
C ILE A 212 -3.66 10.73 -10.87
N LEU A 213 -4.52 10.34 -11.81
CA LEU A 213 -4.46 9.02 -12.45
C LEU A 213 -3.08 8.71 -13.01
N GLN A 214 -2.42 9.69 -13.64
CA GLN A 214 -1.07 9.56 -14.20
C GLN A 214 0.01 9.34 -13.12
N LYS A 215 -0.23 9.78 -11.89
CA LYS A 215 0.71 9.72 -10.76
C LYS A 215 0.23 8.83 -9.60
N ALA A 216 -0.85 8.08 -9.81
CA ALA A 216 -1.53 7.34 -8.75
C ALA A 216 -0.62 6.33 -8.02
N PHE A 217 0.44 5.86 -8.69
CA PHE A 217 1.42 4.95 -8.12
C PHE A 217 2.65 5.64 -7.51
N GLU A 218 2.75 6.97 -7.62
CA GLU A 218 3.83 7.71 -6.96
C GLU A 218 3.56 7.79 -5.45
N PRO A 219 4.60 7.65 -4.60
CA PRO A 219 4.45 7.80 -3.15
C PRO A 219 3.88 9.17 -2.77
N TYR A 220 3.05 9.18 -1.72
CA TYR A 220 2.42 10.39 -1.16
C TYR A 220 1.38 11.07 -2.06
N VAL A 221 1.00 10.48 -3.18
CA VAL A 221 -0.10 10.95 -4.02
C VAL A 221 -1.41 10.39 -3.48
N THR A 222 -2.32 11.27 -3.07
CA THR A 222 -3.63 10.89 -2.51
C THR A 222 -4.67 11.97 -2.72
N THR A 223 -5.91 11.57 -2.93
CA THR A 223 -7.09 12.44 -2.91
C THR A 223 -7.84 12.40 -1.58
N LYS A 224 -7.49 11.45 -0.69
CA LYS A 224 -8.16 11.25 0.59
C LYS A 224 -7.58 12.20 1.64
N PRO A 225 -8.41 12.94 2.43
CA PRO A 225 -7.93 13.85 3.47
C PRO A 225 -7.09 13.19 4.57
N LYS A 226 -7.35 11.92 4.85
CA LYS A 226 -6.63 11.10 5.85
C LYS A 226 -5.77 10.01 5.20
N GLY A 227 -5.60 10.04 3.88
CA GLY A 227 -4.81 9.05 3.14
C GLY A 227 -3.32 9.39 3.17
N THR A 228 -2.46 8.39 3.27
CA THR A 228 -1.00 8.55 3.26
C THR A 228 -0.42 8.61 1.85
N GLY A 229 -1.16 8.10 0.85
CA GLY A 229 -0.69 7.98 -0.53
C GLY A 229 0.39 6.91 -0.73
N LEU A 230 0.56 5.98 0.21
CA LEU A 230 1.55 4.91 0.12
C LEU A 230 0.97 3.58 -0.37
N GLY A 231 -0.33 3.34 -0.20
CA GLY A 231 -0.95 2.05 -0.53
C GLY A 231 -0.75 1.63 -1.99
N LEU A 232 -1.01 2.51 -2.96
CA LEU A 232 -0.80 2.22 -4.38
C LEU A 232 0.68 2.16 -4.77
N ALA A 233 1.56 2.93 -4.11
CA ALA A 233 3.00 2.85 -4.30
C ALA A 233 3.55 1.48 -3.84
N VAL A 234 3.04 0.93 -2.72
CA VAL A 234 3.32 -0.44 -2.27
C VAL A 234 2.88 -1.46 -3.30
N VAL A 235 1.64 -1.33 -3.81
CA VAL A 235 1.12 -2.22 -4.87
C VAL A 235 2.02 -2.21 -6.10
N LYS A 236 2.44 -1.03 -6.56
CA LYS A 236 3.34 -0.90 -7.70
C LYS A 236 4.68 -1.55 -7.46
N LYS A 237 5.29 -1.32 -6.31
CA LYS A 237 6.58 -1.91 -5.94
C LYS A 237 6.51 -3.44 -5.90
N ILE A 238 5.49 -4.01 -5.27
CA ILE A 238 5.27 -5.46 -5.22
C ILE A 238 5.04 -6.01 -6.64
N ALA A 239 4.22 -5.35 -7.46
CA ALA A 239 3.97 -5.78 -8.83
C ALA A 239 5.26 -5.81 -9.66
N ASP A 240 6.13 -4.81 -9.52
CA ASP A 240 7.41 -4.76 -10.22
C ASP A 240 8.35 -5.90 -9.80
N GLU A 241 8.41 -6.24 -8.50
CA GLU A 241 9.21 -7.36 -7.98
C GLU A 241 8.69 -8.73 -8.46
N HIS A 242 7.38 -8.83 -8.74
CA HIS A 242 6.75 -10.03 -9.30
C HIS A 242 6.77 -10.08 -10.84
N GLY A 243 7.38 -9.10 -11.53
CA GLY A 243 7.31 -8.97 -12.99
C GLY A 243 5.87 -8.82 -13.51
N ALA A 244 4.97 -8.33 -12.65
CA ALA A 244 3.59 -8.11 -12.97
C ALA A 244 3.36 -6.70 -13.53
N ARG A 245 2.32 -6.54 -14.35
CA ARG A 245 1.86 -5.25 -14.82
C ARG A 245 0.68 -4.80 -13.97
N VAL A 246 0.71 -3.55 -13.51
CA VAL A 246 -0.40 -2.92 -12.81
C VAL A 246 -0.91 -1.75 -13.62
N GLU A 247 -2.23 -1.65 -13.74
CA GLU A 247 -2.94 -0.60 -14.45
C GLU A 247 -4.07 -0.07 -13.58
N ILE A 248 -4.39 1.19 -13.73
CA ILE A 248 -5.51 1.85 -13.08
C ILE A 248 -6.25 2.70 -14.11
N SER A 249 -7.56 2.67 -14.09
CA SER A 249 -8.41 3.47 -14.96
C SER A 249 -9.72 3.80 -14.27
N ASN A 250 -10.30 4.92 -14.62
CA ASN A 250 -11.68 5.19 -14.25
C ASN A 250 -12.60 4.28 -15.07
N ARG A 251 -13.74 3.91 -14.49
CA ARG A 251 -14.79 3.19 -15.23
C ARG A 251 -15.48 4.16 -16.19
N GLU A 252 -15.75 3.71 -17.39
CA GLU A 252 -16.70 4.38 -18.28
C GLU A 252 -18.11 4.13 -17.73
N GLU A 253 -18.94 5.17 -17.66
CA GLU A 253 -20.33 5.11 -17.19
C GLU A 253 -21.19 4.23 -18.12
#